data_94c351de70e74e88ff894254b4c50437
#
_entry.id   94c351de70e74e88ff894254b4c50437
#
_cell.length_a   1.000
_cell.length_b   1.000
_cell.length_c   1.000
_cell.angle_alpha   90.00
_cell.angle_beta   90.00
_cell.angle_gamma   90.00
#
_symmetry.space_group_name_H-M   'P 1'
#
loop_
_entity.id
_entity.type
_entity.pdbx_description
1 polymer ?
#
loop_
_entity_poly.entity_id
_entity_poly.type
_entity_poly.pdbx_seq_one_letter_code
_entity_poly.pdbx_strand_id
1 'polypeptide(L)'
;MRPNPQDVDLVIYHANCRDGFGAAWAAWKLLGDRAQYLPAAYGDSAPNVTGKNVAILDFSYSRAQTKIMIDQANSLVVLDHHRSAQKKLQGIHEAHFDMEQSGAMLSWRFFHGFQEPPAFLRYIEDRDLWKWEMEDS
;
A
#
# COMPACT_ATOMS: atom_id res chain seq x y z
N MET A 1 15.36 -1.06 -1.95
CA MET A 1 15.34 -2.06 -0.88
C MET A 1 14.02 -1.96 -0.12
N ARG A 2 13.37 -3.07 0.11
CA ARG A 2 12.11 -3.11 0.86
C ARG A 2 12.37 -3.11 2.36
N PRO A 3 11.53 -2.45 3.17
CA PRO A 3 11.67 -2.49 4.63
C PRO A 3 11.19 -3.80 5.22
N ASN A 4 11.71 -4.16 6.39
CA ASN A 4 11.04 -5.15 7.22
C ASN A 4 9.74 -4.54 7.74
N PRO A 5 8.66 -5.32 7.87
CA PRO A 5 7.37 -4.75 8.30
C PRO A 5 7.44 -3.94 9.59
N GLN A 6 8.12 -4.44 10.59
CA GLN A 6 8.21 -3.77 11.89
C GLN A 6 9.07 -2.51 11.90
N ASP A 7 9.86 -2.27 10.84
CA ASP A 7 10.74 -1.10 10.74
C ASP A 7 10.10 0.06 10.00
N VAL A 8 8.91 -0.14 9.42
CA VAL A 8 8.19 0.93 8.71
C VAL A 8 7.86 2.05 9.67
N ASP A 9 8.20 3.29 9.29
CA ASP A 9 7.93 4.48 10.09
C ASP A 9 7.08 5.52 9.36
N LEU A 10 6.80 5.32 8.08
CA LEU A 10 5.90 6.16 7.29
C LEU A 10 4.99 5.29 6.44
N VAL A 11 3.69 5.43 6.62
CA VAL A 11 2.67 4.72 5.84
C VAL A 11 1.90 5.75 5.02
N ILE A 12 1.91 5.58 3.69
CA ILE A 12 1.13 6.39 2.76
C ILE A 12 0.02 5.48 2.23
N TYR A 13 -1.23 5.89 2.31
CA TYR A 13 -2.35 5.05 1.92
C TYR A 13 -3.37 5.85 1.12
N HIS A 14 -4.16 5.13 0.30
CA HIS A 14 -5.16 5.75 -0.56
C HIS A 14 -6.26 6.41 0.28
N ALA A 15 -6.45 7.72 0.10
CA ALA A 15 -7.42 8.52 0.84
C ALA A 15 -8.85 8.23 0.38
N ASN A 16 -9.81 8.44 1.27
CA ASN A 16 -11.26 8.38 0.97
C ASN A 16 -11.71 7.07 0.33
N CYS A 17 -11.09 5.97 0.73
CA CYS A 17 -11.31 4.65 0.16
C CYS A 17 -11.32 3.63 1.30
N ARG A 18 -12.33 2.73 1.32
CA ARG A 18 -12.40 1.67 2.34
C ARG A 18 -11.17 0.79 2.32
N ASP A 19 -10.74 0.44 1.12
CA ASP A 19 -9.59 -0.44 0.95
C ASP A 19 -8.32 0.23 1.46
N GLY A 20 -8.14 1.52 1.15
CA GLY A 20 -7.01 2.29 1.67
C GLY A 20 -7.03 2.41 3.18
N PHE A 21 -8.21 2.66 3.76
CA PHE A 21 -8.37 2.69 5.23
C PHE A 21 -8.01 1.34 5.85
N GLY A 22 -8.51 0.25 5.28
CA GLY A 22 -8.23 -1.10 5.76
C GLY A 22 -6.74 -1.42 5.70
N ALA A 23 -6.06 -0.98 4.65
CA ALA A 23 -4.62 -1.14 4.50
C ALA A 23 -3.86 -0.39 5.60
N ALA A 24 -4.23 0.88 5.85
CA ALA A 24 -3.63 1.68 6.91
C ALA A 24 -3.89 1.05 8.29
N TRP A 25 -5.08 0.54 8.52
CA TRP A 25 -5.43 -0.14 9.77
C TRP A 25 -4.58 -1.39 9.99
N ALA A 26 -4.34 -2.18 8.91
CA ALA A 26 -3.49 -3.36 9.01
C ALA A 26 -2.06 -2.98 9.45
N ALA A 27 -1.53 -1.89 8.91
CA ALA A 27 -0.23 -1.36 9.32
C ALA A 27 -0.26 -0.90 10.78
N TRP A 28 -1.30 -0.16 11.15
CA TRP A 28 -1.44 0.38 12.52
C TRP A 28 -1.53 -0.72 13.56
N LYS A 29 -2.16 -1.85 13.23
CA LYS A 29 -2.29 -2.98 14.14
C LYS A 29 -0.92 -3.52 14.58
N LEU A 30 0.08 -3.44 13.71
CA LEU A 30 1.46 -3.82 14.06
C LEU A 30 2.25 -2.64 14.63
N LEU A 31 2.16 -1.49 13.96
CA LEU A 31 3.08 -0.37 14.22
C LEU A 31 2.56 0.62 15.27
N GLY A 32 1.24 0.72 15.42
CA GLY A 32 0.65 1.68 16.34
C GLY A 32 1.11 3.11 16.02
N ASP A 33 1.37 3.88 17.06
CA ASP A 33 1.78 5.28 16.94
C ASP A 33 3.27 5.46 16.62
N ARG A 34 4.02 4.37 16.45
CA ARG A 34 5.43 4.43 16.06
C ARG A 34 5.62 4.92 14.62
N ALA A 35 4.58 4.79 13.79
CA ALA A 35 4.62 5.21 12.41
C ALA A 35 3.74 6.43 12.19
N GLN A 36 4.05 7.19 11.16
CA GLN A 36 3.22 8.29 10.67
C GLN A 36 2.33 7.75 9.54
N TYR A 37 1.08 8.21 9.47
CA TYR A 37 0.10 7.75 8.48
C TYR A 37 -0.37 8.95 7.67
N LEU A 38 -0.16 8.92 6.35
CA LEU A 38 -0.50 10.01 5.45
C LEU A 38 -1.48 9.54 4.37
N PRO A 39 -2.70 10.10 4.33
CA PRO A 39 -3.61 9.81 3.22
C PRO A 39 -3.12 10.50 1.94
N ALA A 40 -3.27 9.82 0.81
CA ALA A 40 -2.87 10.35 -0.49
C ALA A 40 -3.96 10.18 -1.53
N ALA A 41 -4.06 11.13 -2.43
CA ALA A 41 -4.97 11.08 -3.56
C ALA A 41 -4.18 11.27 -4.85
N TYR A 42 -4.70 10.74 -5.95
CA TYR A 42 -4.05 10.92 -7.26
C TYR A 42 -4.01 12.42 -7.60
N GLY A 43 -2.86 12.88 -8.05
CA GLY A 43 -2.60 14.28 -8.30
C GLY A 43 -1.86 14.99 -7.16
N ASP A 44 -1.79 14.39 -5.98
CA ASP A 44 -1.03 14.96 -4.87
C ASP A 44 0.46 14.87 -5.13
N SER A 45 1.20 15.85 -4.61
CA SER A 45 2.66 15.76 -4.57
C SER A 45 3.08 14.72 -3.54
N ALA A 46 4.16 13.98 -3.84
CA ALA A 46 4.69 13.01 -2.90
C ALA A 46 5.32 13.73 -1.69
N PRO A 47 5.19 13.16 -0.49
CA PRO A 47 5.83 13.73 0.69
C PRO A 47 7.34 13.52 0.67
N ASN A 48 8.05 14.25 1.50
CA ASN A 48 9.49 14.03 1.71
C ASN A 48 9.67 12.70 2.47
N VAL A 49 10.42 11.78 1.85
CA VAL A 49 10.64 10.44 2.42
C VAL A 49 12.10 10.20 2.79
N THR A 50 12.91 11.24 2.78
CA THR A 50 14.37 11.13 3.01
C THR A 50 14.66 10.42 4.33
N GLY A 51 15.42 9.34 4.25
CA GLY A 51 15.86 8.57 5.41
C GLY A 51 14.79 7.75 6.11
N LYS A 52 13.58 7.68 5.55
CA LYS A 52 12.46 6.95 6.17
C LYS A 52 12.31 5.56 5.59
N ASN A 53 11.68 4.67 6.37
CA ASN A 53 11.26 3.35 5.94
C ASN A 53 9.78 3.43 5.59
N VAL A 54 9.47 3.34 4.29
CA VAL A 54 8.18 3.76 3.73
C VAL A 54 7.39 2.57 3.22
N ALA A 55 6.08 2.53 3.54
CA ALA A 55 5.13 1.63 2.90
C ALA A 55 4.05 2.46 2.23
N ILE A 56 3.85 2.25 0.93
CA ILE A 56 2.78 2.88 0.16
C ILE A 56 1.74 1.80 -0.11
N LEU A 57 0.53 1.99 0.42
CA LEU A 57 -0.50 0.97 0.49
C LEU A 57 -1.73 1.36 -0.31
N ASP A 58 -2.17 0.47 -1.20
CA ASP A 58 -3.37 0.66 -2.03
C ASP A 58 -3.28 1.93 -2.88
N PHE A 59 -2.06 2.35 -3.21
CA PHE A 59 -1.80 3.59 -3.92
C PHE A 59 -0.45 3.50 -4.62
N SER A 60 -0.30 4.23 -5.72
CA SER A 60 0.97 4.31 -6.44
C SER A 60 1.18 5.70 -7.01
N TYR A 61 2.39 6.21 -6.91
CA TYR A 61 2.83 7.42 -7.62
C TYR A 61 3.31 7.03 -9.03
N SER A 62 3.64 8.02 -9.84
CA SER A 62 4.21 7.77 -11.17
C SER A 62 5.55 7.03 -11.06
N ARG A 63 5.99 6.43 -12.16
CA ARG A 63 7.28 5.74 -12.20
C ARG A 63 8.43 6.66 -11.83
N ALA A 64 8.46 7.87 -12.41
CA ALA A 64 9.51 8.85 -12.14
C ALA A 64 9.53 9.24 -10.65
N GLN A 65 8.37 9.53 -10.08
CA GLN A 65 8.25 9.91 -8.67
C GLN A 65 8.66 8.76 -7.75
N THR A 66 8.23 7.54 -8.08
CA THR A 66 8.56 6.35 -7.30
C THR A 66 10.07 6.12 -7.25
N LYS A 67 10.76 6.28 -8.39
CA LYS A 67 12.22 6.14 -8.43
C LYS A 67 12.93 7.18 -7.57
N ILE A 68 12.45 8.41 -7.58
CA ILE A 68 12.99 9.48 -6.74
C ILE A 68 12.81 9.11 -5.26
N MET A 69 11.61 8.62 -4.90
CA MET A 69 11.33 8.23 -3.52
C MET A 69 12.21 7.06 -3.06
N ILE A 70 12.43 6.08 -3.93
CA ILE A 70 13.31 4.95 -3.63
C ILE A 70 14.74 5.44 -3.34
N ASP A 71 15.23 6.39 -4.12
CA ASP A 71 16.59 6.95 -3.93
C ASP A 71 16.69 7.72 -2.62
N GLN A 72 15.65 8.42 -2.22
CA GLN A 72 15.66 9.27 -1.02
C GLN A 72 15.36 8.50 0.26
N ALA A 73 14.50 7.50 0.19
CA ALA A 73 14.09 6.71 1.35
C ALA A 73 15.23 5.79 1.82
N ASN A 74 15.22 5.45 3.10
CA ASN A 74 16.08 4.39 3.60
C ASN A 74 15.63 3.03 3.03
N SER A 75 14.33 2.80 3.00
CA SER A 75 13.71 1.62 2.36
C SER A 75 12.29 1.98 1.94
N LEU A 76 11.75 1.26 0.94
CA LEU A 76 10.41 1.57 0.42
C LEU A 76 9.78 0.32 -0.17
N VAL A 77 8.47 0.16 0.07
CA VAL A 77 7.66 -0.87 -0.58
C VAL A 77 6.35 -0.26 -1.06
N VAL A 78 5.91 -0.68 -2.25
CA VAL A 78 4.59 -0.33 -2.78
C VAL A 78 3.77 -1.62 -2.83
N LEU A 79 2.61 -1.62 -2.20
CA LEU A 79 1.67 -2.75 -2.21
C LEU A 79 0.37 -2.27 -2.84
N ASP A 80 0.10 -2.70 -4.06
CA ASP A 80 -1.04 -2.20 -4.82
C ASP A 80 -1.67 -3.30 -5.67
N HIS A 81 -2.87 -3.06 -6.16
CA HIS A 81 -3.60 -4.00 -7.00
C HIS A 81 -4.27 -3.33 -8.22
N HIS A 82 -3.87 -2.12 -8.54
CA HIS A 82 -4.41 -1.40 -9.69
C HIS A 82 -3.59 -1.71 -10.96
N ARG A 83 -4.26 -2.19 -12.02
CA ARG A 83 -3.58 -2.62 -13.26
C ARG A 83 -2.76 -1.50 -13.91
N SER A 84 -3.29 -0.28 -13.91
CA SER A 84 -2.58 0.86 -14.49
C SER A 84 -1.27 1.13 -13.77
N ALA A 85 -1.26 1.01 -12.44
CA ALA A 85 -0.06 1.17 -11.62
C ALA A 85 0.92 0.03 -11.87
N GLN A 86 0.43 -1.20 -12.02
CA GLN A 86 1.27 -2.36 -12.32
C GLN A 86 2.08 -2.13 -13.59
N LYS A 87 1.45 -1.62 -14.63
CA LYS A 87 2.13 -1.32 -15.90
C LYS A 87 3.18 -0.22 -15.73
N LYS A 88 2.85 0.84 -15.00
CA LYS A 88 3.74 1.97 -14.78
C LYS A 88 4.98 1.59 -13.97
N LEU A 89 4.83 0.69 -13.00
CA LEU A 89 5.89 0.32 -12.09
C LEU A 89 6.53 -1.03 -12.42
N GLN A 90 6.28 -1.54 -13.62
CA GLN A 90 6.85 -2.81 -14.07
C GLN A 90 8.37 -2.78 -13.98
N GLY A 91 8.96 -3.83 -13.39
CA GLY A 91 10.40 -3.95 -13.24
C GLY A 91 10.99 -3.27 -12.01
N ILE A 92 10.20 -2.52 -11.26
CA ILE A 92 10.66 -1.91 -10.01
C ILE A 92 10.54 -2.96 -8.89
N HIS A 93 11.67 -3.36 -8.33
CA HIS A 93 11.73 -4.41 -7.30
C HIS A 93 10.91 -4.06 -6.05
N GLU A 94 10.85 -2.79 -5.69
CA GLU A 94 10.16 -2.32 -4.50
C GLU A 94 8.63 -2.35 -4.63
N ALA A 95 8.11 -2.51 -5.84
CA ALA A 95 6.67 -2.56 -6.07
C ALA A 95 6.18 -4.01 -6.15
N HIS A 96 5.12 -4.32 -5.39
CA HIS A 96 4.47 -5.63 -5.40
C HIS A 96 2.99 -5.46 -5.74
N PHE A 97 2.55 -6.17 -6.76
CA PHE A 97 1.16 -6.13 -7.24
C PHE A 97 0.53 -7.52 -7.19
N ASP A 98 -0.71 -7.57 -6.71
CA ASP A 98 -1.52 -8.78 -6.78
C ASP A 98 -2.96 -8.37 -7.08
N MET A 99 -3.42 -8.69 -8.27
CA MET A 99 -4.75 -8.32 -8.74
C MET A 99 -5.86 -9.16 -8.10
N GLU A 100 -5.51 -10.24 -7.41
CA GLU A 100 -6.47 -11.13 -6.77
C GLU A 100 -6.73 -10.78 -5.31
N GLN A 101 -6.03 -9.79 -4.77
CA GLN A 101 -6.20 -9.33 -3.40
C GLN A 101 -6.54 -7.84 -3.38
N SER A 102 -7.31 -7.43 -2.36
CA SER A 102 -7.50 -6.03 -2.06
C SER A 102 -6.21 -5.42 -1.50
N GLY A 103 -6.11 -4.09 -1.54
CA GLY A 103 -4.99 -3.40 -0.91
C GLY A 103 -4.92 -3.66 0.59
N ALA A 104 -6.08 -3.79 1.24
CA ALA A 104 -6.17 -4.11 2.66
C ALA A 104 -5.58 -5.49 2.98
N MET A 105 -5.91 -6.51 2.17
CA MET A 105 -5.39 -7.86 2.39
C MET A 105 -3.91 -7.98 2.02
N LEU A 106 -3.47 -7.32 0.95
CA LEU A 106 -2.04 -7.23 0.64
C LEU A 106 -1.25 -6.66 1.82
N SER A 107 -1.78 -5.59 2.42
CA SER A 107 -1.15 -4.94 3.55
C SER A 107 -1.17 -5.84 4.79
N TRP A 108 -2.29 -6.52 5.05
CA TRP A 108 -2.35 -7.49 6.16
C TRP A 108 -1.27 -8.56 6.00
N ARG A 109 -1.13 -9.13 4.80
CA ARG A 109 -0.12 -10.17 4.54
C ARG A 109 1.30 -9.65 4.75
N PHE A 110 1.56 -8.43 4.33
CA PHE A 110 2.88 -7.83 4.53
C PHE A 110 3.20 -7.62 6.02
N PHE A 111 2.26 -7.06 6.79
CA PHE A 111 2.51 -6.70 8.18
C PHE A 111 2.30 -7.87 9.15
N HIS A 112 1.45 -8.83 8.85
CA HIS A 112 1.06 -9.90 9.76
C HIS A 112 1.32 -11.31 9.24
N GLY A 113 1.83 -11.46 8.02
CA GLY A 113 2.13 -12.77 7.45
C GLY A 113 0.88 -13.62 7.31
N PHE A 114 0.94 -14.83 7.83
CA PHE A 114 -0.15 -15.79 7.70
C PHE A 114 -1.15 -15.75 8.85
N GLN A 115 -1.08 -14.75 9.73
CA GLN A 115 -2.07 -14.58 10.78
C GLN A 115 -3.46 -14.37 10.16
N GLU A 116 -4.48 -14.88 10.82
CA GLU A 116 -5.88 -14.75 10.37
C GLU A 116 -6.28 -13.27 10.38
N PRO A 117 -6.71 -12.70 9.25
CA PRO A 117 -7.20 -11.33 9.24
C PRO A 117 -8.55 -11.22 9.92
N PRO A 118 -8.87 -10.06 10.53
CA PRO A 118 -10.21 -9.86 11.07
C PRO A 118 -11.26 -9.84 9.97
N ALA A 119 -12.51 -10.16 10.36
CA ALA A 119 -13.61 -10.31 9.41
C ALA A 119 -13.85 -9.05 8.57
N PHE A 120 -13.64 -7.85 9.14
CA PHE A 120 -13.92 -6.63 8.40
C PHE A 120 -12.96 -6.42 7.21
N LEU A 121 -11.71 -6.93 7.29
CA LEU A 121 -10.80 -6.87 6.15
C LEU A 121 -11.24 -7.82 5.04
N ARG A 122 -11.77 -8.98 5.39
CA ARG A 122 -12.35 -9.90 4.40
C ARG A 122 -13.57 -9.28 3.73
N TYR A 123 -14.39 -8.59 4.50
CA TYR A 123 -15.56 -7.89 3.96
C TYR A 123 -15.12 -6.81 2.97
N ILE A 124 -14.08 -6.03 3.29
CA ILE A 124 -13.53 -5.02 2.40
C ILE A 124 -13.05 -5.66 1.11
N GLU A 125 -12.32 -6.78 1.19
CA GLU A 125 -11.83 -7.48 0.02
C GLU A 125 -12.97 -7.98 -0.86
N ASP A 126 -13.97 -8.60 -0.26
CA ASP A 126 -15.13 -9.12 -1.02
C ASP A 126 -15.84 -7.99 -1.77
N ARG A 127 -16.04 -6.85 -1.12
CA ARG A 127 -16.67 -5.69 -1.74
C ARG A 127 -15.82 -5.10 -2.84
N ASP A 128 -14.52 -5.01 -2.65
CA ASP A 128 -13.59 -4.45 -3.61
C ASP A 128 -13.50 -5.32 -4.87
N LEU A 129 -13.34 -6.62 -4.70
CA LEU A 129 -13.25 -7.56 -5.82
C LEU A 129 -14.58 -7.66 -6.57
N TRP A 130 -15.71 -7.66 -5.85
CA TRP A 130 -17.03 -7.67 -6.47
C TRP A 130 -17.26 -6.43 -7.34
N LYS A 131 -16.92 -5.26 -6.82
CA LYS A 131 -17.03 -4.00 -7.55
C LYS A 131 -16.16 -4.03 -8.80
N TRP A 132 -14.94 -4.54 -8.68
CA TRP A 132 -14.01 -4.66 -9.80
C TRP A 132 -14.58 -5.58 -10.89
N GLU A 133 -15.14 -6.72 -10.51
CA GLU A 133 -15.78 -7.64 -11.45
C GLU A 133 -16.95 -6.99 -12.19
N MET A 134 -17.75 -6.22 -11.47
CA MET A 134 -18.88 -5.51 -12.07
C MET A 134 -18.42 -4.45 -13.07
N GLU A 135 -17.35 -3.74 -12.77
CA GLU A 135 -16.80 -2.72 -13.67
C GLU A 135 -16.14 -3.32 -14.88
N ASP A 136 -15.55 -4.50 -14.76
CA ASP A 136 -14.84 -5.18 -15.84
C ASP A 136 -15.79 -5.98 -16.74
N SER A 137 -17.01 -6.19 -16.32
CA SER A 137 -18.01 -6.92 -17.10
C SER A 137 -18.78 -5.98 -18.03
#